data_3290f90cfad1d76ec50144cb16bda036
#
_entry.id   3290f90cfad1d76ec50144cb16bda036
#
_cell.length_a   1.000
_cell.length_b   1.000
_cell.length_c   1.000
_cell.angle_alpha   90.00
_cell.angle_beta   90.00
_cell.angle_gamma   90.00
#
_symmetry.space_group_name_H-M   'P 1'
#
loop_
_entity.id
_entity.type
_entity.pdbx_description
1 polymer ?
#
loop_
_entity_poly.entity_id
_entity_poly.type
_entity_poly.pdbx_seq_one_letter_code
_entity_poly.pdbx_strand_id
1 'polypeptide(L)'
;MTHVFVSGQKQKPKNKSWYDEKLLHFGFSLGFNTMDFRITPSQEYLAADSLYPEVSRLNPGINIQIVTNLRPGKYWDIRFLPGVSFGMRNVRYYKDQVLYNEQQRLESSFLEFPLLLKYKGDRLNNVRPYIVGGLNFRYDLAAKKEFDDEKPVYIRLKRPDLYYETGAGLDFYLKYFKLSVELKMSNGIRDILIDEGASGHQEFRNAIEKMKSQIWIIAFHFE
;
A
#
# COMPACT_ATOMS: atom_id res chain seq x y z
N MET A 1 21.11 52.81 -11.06
CA MET A 1 19.92 52.26 -10.40
C MET A 1 19.17 51.41 -11.40
N THR A 2 19.29 50.10 -11.32
CA THR A 2 18.64 49.13 -12.22
C THR A 2 17.29 48.74 -11.60
N HIS A 3 16.20 49.17 -12.22
CA HIS A 3 14.85 48.77 -11.84
C HIS A 3 14.60 47.33 -12.32
N VAL A 4 14.60 46.39 -11.40
CA VAL A 4 14.12 45.01 -11.66
C VAL A 4 12.61 45.04 -11.71
N PHE A 5 12.04 44.96 -12.91
CA PHE A 5 10.60 44.74 -13.09
C PHE A 5 10.27 43.29 -12.67
N VAL A 6 9.76 43.12 -11.46
CA VAL A 6 9.11 41.85 -11.07
C VAL A 6 7.79 41.75 -11.81
N SER A 7 7.81 41.02 -12.92
CA SER A 7 6.58 40.68 -13.66
C SER A 7 5.74 39.75 -12.80
N GLY A 8 4.73 40.32 -12.14
CA GLY A 8 3.75 39.54 -11.39
C GLY A 8 3.05 38.54 -12.32
N GLN A 9 3.27 37.26 -12.09
CA GLN A 9 2.57 36.21 -12.84
C GLN A 9 1.06 36.41 -12.65
N LYS A 10 0.34 36.70 -13.75
CA LYS A 10 -1.12 36.76 -13.75
C LYS A 10 -1.65 35.43 -13.21
N GLN A 11 -2.31 35.45 -12.05
CA GLN A 11 -2.92 34.26 -11.49
C GLN A 11 -3.96 33.74 -12.48
N LYS A 12 -3.76 32.50 -12.95
CA LYS A 12 -4.74 31.84 -13.81
C LYS A 12 -6.05 31.63 -13.02
N PRO A 13 -7.23 31.74 -13.66
CA PRO A 13 -8.49 31.52 -12.98
C PRO A 13 -8.52 30.09 -12.37
N LYS A 14 -9.02 29.99 -11.14
CA LYS A 14 -9.13 28.70 -10.42
C LYS A 14 -10.25 27.88 -11.05
N ASN A 15 -9.90 26.70 -11.56
CA ASN A 15 -10.89 25.71 -11.99
C ASN A 15 -11.66 25.19 -10.78
N LYS A 16 -12.97 24.93 -10.92
CA LYS A 16 -13.80 24.33 -9.85
C LYS A 16 -13.62 25.02 -8.48
N SER A 17 -13.78 26.34 -8.42
CA SER A 17 -13.75 27.08 -7.14
C SER A 17 -14.78 26.57 -6.14
N TRP A 18 -15.98 26.21 -6.62
CA TRP A 18 -17.08 25.64 -5.83
C TRP A 18 -16.77 24.26 -5.21
N TYR A 19 -15.80 23.52 -5.77
CA TYR A 19 -15.38 22.23 -5.23
C TYR A 19 -14.80 22.39 -3.80
N ASP A 20 -14.10 23.47 -3.57
CA ASP A 20 -13.53 23.79 -2.27
C ASP A 20 -14.57 24.17 -1.19
N GLU A 21 -15.83 24.37 -1.56
CA GLU A 21 -16.94 24.72 -0.66
C GLU A 21 -17.77 23.51 -0.22
N LYS A 22 -17.74 22.43 -0.98
CA LYS A 22 -18.48 21.20 -0.66
C LYS A 22 -17.86 20.46 0.51
N LEU A 23 -18.72 20.02 1.44
CA LEU A 23 -18.33 19.23 2.60
C LEU A 23 -17.97 17.79 2.25
N LEU A 24 -18.70 17.20 1.30
CA LEU A 24 -18.57 15.78 0.93
C LEU A 24 -18.28 15.63 -0.56
N HIS A 25 -17.29 14.80 -0.88
CA HIS A 25 -16.89 14.48 -2.24
C HIS A 25 -16.85 12.97 -2.42
N PHE A 26 -17.25 12.53 -3.60
CA PHE A 26 -17.20 11.15 -4.02
C PHE A 26 -16.40 11.01 -5.30
N GLY A 27 -15.84 9.83 -5.48
CA GLY A 27 -15.08 9.50 -6.65
C GLY A 27 -14.67 8.04 -6.67
N PHE A 28 -13.73 7.73 -7.53
CA PHE A 28 -13.11 6.42 -7.59
C PHE A 28 -11.59 6.56 -7.64
N SER A 29 -10.91 5.51 -7.27
CA SER A 29 -9.45 5.43 -7.28
C SER A 29 -9.00 4.19 -8.02
N LEU A 30 -8.01 4.37 -8.87
CA LEU A 30 -7.26 3.30 -9.50
C LEU A 30 -5.81 3.41 -9.07
N GLY A 31 -5.22 2.30 -8.66
CA GLY A 31 -3.84 2.29 -8.20
C GLY A 31 -3.06 1.11 -8.74
N PHE A 32 -1.76 1.31 -8.85
CA PHE A 32 -0.78 0.24 -9.04
C PHE A 32 -0.08 0.02 -7.71
N ASN A 33 0.06 -1.23 -7.32
CA ASN A 33 0.77 -1.59 -6.10
C ASN A 33 1.92 -2.55 -6.38
N THR A 34 2.85 -2.59 -5.43
CA THR A 34 3.82 -3.67 -5.30
C THR A 34 3.71 -4.21 -3.89
N MET A 35 3.32 -5.47 -3.79
CA MET A 35 3.15 -6.14 -2.51
C MET A 35 4.41 -6.90 -2.15
N ASP A 36 4.88 -6.69 -0.92
CA ASP A 36 6.12 -7.26 -0.41
C ASP A 36 5.96 -7.71 1.04
N PHE A 37 6.95 -8.43 1.55
CA PHE A 37 7.06 -8.78 2.96
C PHE A 37 8.32 -8.14 3.56
N ARG A 38 8.20 -7.75 4.80
CA ARG A 38 9.34 -7.45 5.65
C ARG A 38 9.57 -8.64 6.56
N ILE A 39 10.57 -9.44 6.22
CA ILE A 39 10.92 -10.66 6.94
C ILE A 39 12.02 -10.34 7.97
N THR A 40 11.86 -10.86 9.18
CA THR A 40 12.91 -10.95 10.19
C THR A 40 13.33 -12.41 10.24
N PRO A 41 14.56 -12.76 9.79
CA PRO A 41 15.05 -14.14 9.86
C PRO A 41 15.27 -14.58 11.31
N SER A 42 15.13 -15.89 11.58
CA SER A 42 15.47 -16.46 12.88
C SER A 42 16.99 -16.50 13.07
N GLN A 43 17.47 -16.04 14.22
CA GLN A 43 18.91 -16.04 14.53
C GLN A 43 19.52 -17.44 14.60
N GLU A 44 18.75 -18.41 15.05
CA GLU A 44 19.19 -19.81 15.12
C GLU A 44 19.51 -20.38 13.73
N TYR A 45 18.72 -20.04 12.74
CA TYR A 45 18.93 -20.47 11.35
C TYR A 45 20.03 -19.69 10.62
N LEU A 46 20.26 -18.44 10.99
CA LEU A 46 21.40 -17.66 10.47
C LEU A 46 22.74 -18.21 10.95
N ALA A 47 22.80 -18.73 12.19
CA ALA A 47 24.03 -19.27 12.77
C ALA A 47 24.40 -20.67 12.26
N ALA A 48 23.41 -21.42 11.71
CA ALA A 48 23.59 -22.82 11.28
C ALA A 48 23.89 -22.98 9.78
N ASP A 49 24.20 -21.89 9.06
CA ASP A 49 24.45 -21.91 7.59
C ASP A 49 23.28 -22.53 6.77
N SER A 50 22.07 -22.36 7.29
CA SER A 50 20.87 -22.98 6.77
C SER A 50 20.02 -22.00 5.94
N LEU A 51 18.78 -22.28 5.73
CA LEU A 51 17.85 -21.59 4.83
C LEU A 51 17.72 -20.08 5.12
N TYR A 52 18.00 -19.24 4.14
CA TYR A 52 17.81 -17.79 4.21
C TYR A 52 16.61 -17.34 3.37
N PRO A 53 15.55 -16.79 3.97
CA PRO A 53 14.39 -16.28 3.23
C PRO A 53 14.68 -14.90 2.63
N GLU A 54 14.48 -14.76 1.32
CA GLU A 54 14.54 -13.49 0.61
C GLU A 54 13.22 -13.20 -0.11
N VAL A 55 12.83 -11.94 -0.15
CA VAL A 55 11.62 -11.51 -0.84
C VAL A 55 11.97 -10.98 -2.21
N SER A 56 11.33 -11.53 -3.24
CA SER A 56 11.47 -11.02 -4.61
C SER A 56 10.63 -9.76 -4.77
N ARG A 57 11.28 -8.62 -4.85
CA ARG A 57 10.66 -7.32 -5.12
C ARG A 57 10.16 -7.26 -6.57
N LEU A 58 9.07 -6.54 -6.82
CA LEU A 58 8.50 -6.22 -8.15
C LEU A 58 7.44 -7.19 -8.68
N ASN A 59 6.47 -7.53 -7.87
CA ASN A 59 5.23 -8.08 -8.41
C ASN A 59 4.17 -6.98 -8.49
N PRO A 60 3.86 -6.46 -9.69
CA PRO A 60 2.85 -5.43 -9.83
C PRO A 60 1.46 -5.99 -9.55
N GLY A 61 0.67 -5.18 -8.87
CA GLY A 61 -0.74 -5.45 -8.60
C GLY A 61 -1.57 -4.20 -8.84
N ILE A 62 -2.87 -4.32 -8.64
CA ILE A 62 -3.84 -3.24 -8.88
C ILE A 62 -4.72 -3.02 -7.65
N ASN A 63 -5.12 -1.77 -7.45
CA ASN A 63 -6.12 -1.36 -6.44
C ASN A 63 -7.29 -0.67 -7.12
N ILE A 64 -8.50 -0.99 -6.70
CA ILE A 64 -9.73 -0.33 -7.15
C ILE A 64 -10.51 0.05 -5.90
N GLN A 65 -10.76 1.35 -5.70
CA GLN A 65 -11.37 1.85 -4.46
C GLN A 65 -12.41 2.92 -4.78
N ILE A 66 -13.41 3.03 -3.92
CA ILE A 66 -14.38 4.14 -3.93
C ILE A 66 -13.82 5.24 -3.03
N VAL A 67 -13.81 6.48 -3.53
CA VAL A 67 -13.36 7.64 -2.75
C VAL A 67 -14.56 8.26 -2.07
N THR A 68 -14.51 8.35 -0.74
CA THR A 68 -15.39 9.18 0.07
C THR A 68 -14.53 10.13 0.87
N ASN A 69 -14.66 11.42 0.61
CA ASN A 69 -13.82 12.46 1.20
C ASN A 69 -14.69 13.50 1.91
N LEU A 70 -14.59 13.54 3.23
CA LEU A 70 -15.26 14.51 4.09
C LEU A 70 -14.29 15.66 4.41
N ARG A 71 -14.71 16.90 4.17
CA ARG A 71 -13.91 18.10 4.36
C ARG A 71 -14.40 18.93 5.53
N PRO A 72 -13.95 18.68 6.78
CA PRO A 72 -14.34 19.46 7.95
C PRO A 72 -13.74 20.87 7.99
N GLY A 73 -12.70 21.13 7.18
CA GLY A 73 -12.02 22.43 7.19
C GLY A 73 -11.19 22.72 5.95
N LYS A 74 -10.57 23.88 5.92
CA LYS A 74 -9.79 24.36 4.75
C LYS A 74 -8.61 23.42 4.42
N TYR A 75 -7.92 22.91 5.43
CA TYR A 75 -6.68 22.17 5.28
C TYR A 75 -6.82 20.68 5.56
N TRP A 76 -7.91 20.24 6.16
CA TRP A 76 -8.11 18.86 6.60
C TRP A 76 -9.23 18.18 5.85
N ASP A 77 -8.98 16.97 5.40
CA ASP A 77 -9.99 16.05 4.89
C ASP A 77 -9.86 14.72 5.61
N ILE A 78 -11.00 14.08 5.90
CA ILE A 78 -11.09 12.69 6.33
C ILE A 78 -11.49 11.87 5.10
N ARG A 79 -10.66 10.92 4.72
CA ARG A 79 -10.85 10.13 3.52
C ARG A 79 -11.06 8.67 3.87
N PHE A 80 -12.15 8.10 3.37
CA PHE A 80 -12.45 6.68 3.48
C PHE A 80 -12.47 6.07 2.07
N LEU A 81 -11.70 4.99 1.87
CA LEU A 81 -11.42 4.41 0.55
C LEU A 81 -11.72 2.91 0.50
N PRO A 82 -12.97 2.46 0.76
CA PRO A 82 -13.28 1.04 0.67
C PRO A 82 -13.03 0.52 -0.74
N GLY A 83 -12.47 -0.70 -0.84
CA GLY A 83 -12.16 -1.27 -2.13
C GLY A 83 -11.48 -2.63 -2.08
N VAL A 84 -10.91 -3.01 -3.20
CA VAL A 84 -10.20 -4.27 -3.37
C VAL A 84 -8.80 -4.02 -3.93
N SER A 85 -7.85 -4.84 -3.51
CA SER A 85 -6.52 -4.86 -4.11
C SER A 85 -6.08 -6.28 -4.42
N PHE A 86 -5.43 -6.41 -5.55
CA PHE A 86 -4.91 -7.66 -6.06
C PHE A 86 -3.41 -7.54 -6.24
N GLY A 87 -2.69 -8.58 -5.89
CA GLY A 87 -1.25 -8.63 -6.06
C GLY A 87 -0.69 -10.00 -5.79
N MET A 88 0.58 -10.15 -6.07
CA MET A 88 1.32 -11.39 -5.86
C MET A 88 2.56 -11.09 -5.03
N ARG A 89 2.89 -11.99 -4.12
CA ARG A 89 4.08 -11.93 -3.28
C ARG A 89 4.89 -13.19 -3.47
N ASN A 90 6.21 -13.06 -3.63
CA ASN A 90 7.10 -14.20 -3.82
C ASN A 90 8.12 -14.25 -2.69
N VAL A 91 8.22 -15.39 -2.04
CA VAL A 91 9.29 -15.70 -1.09
C VAL A 91 10.23 -16.70 -1.73
N ARG A 92 11.53 -16.42 -1.68
CA ARG A 92 12.61 -17.29 -2.17
C ARG A 92 13.44 -17.73 -0.98
N TYR A 93 13.90 -18.96 -1.02
CA TYR A 93 14.82 -19.48 -0.01
C TYR A 93 16.17 -19.78 -0.64
N TYR A 94 17.23 -19.37 0.03
CA TYR A 94 18.60 -19.62 -0.37
C TYR A 94 19.25 -20.52 0.68
N LYS A 95 20.04 -21.51 0.23
CA LYS A 95 20.89 -22.34 1.05
C LYS A 95 22.29 -22.30 0.45
N ASP A 96 23.33 -22.03 1.28
CA ASP A 96 24.73 -21.90 0.81
C ASP A 96 24.89 -20.94 -0.37
N GLN A 97 24.15 -19.81 -0.39
CA GLN A 97 24.09 -18.84 -1.48
C GLN A 97 23.53 -19.39 -2.82
N VAL A 98 23.06 -20.61 -2.84
CA VAL A 98 22.39 -21.22 -4.00
C VAL A 98 20.88 -21.13 -3.81
N LEU A 99 20.14 -20.76 -4.87
CA LEU A 99 18.68 -20.74 -4.83
C LEU A 99 18.17 -22.17 -4.56
N TYR A 100 17.59 -22.37 -3.37
CA TYR A 100 16.97 -23.63 -2.99
C TYR A 100 15.58 -23.67 -3.61
N ASN A 101 15.45 -24.37 -4.63
CA ASN A 101 14.47 -24.71 -5.67
C ASN A 101 13.00 -24.26 -5.58
N GLU A 102 12.52 -23.47 -4.62
CA GLU A 102 11.08 -23.20 -4.54
C GLU A 102 10.73 -21.74 -4.32
N GLN A 103 10.26 -21.09 -5.41
CA GLN A 103 9.58 -19.83 -5.35
C GLN A 103 8.18 -20.06 -4.79
N GLN A 104 7.93 -19.66 -3.54
CA GLN A 104 6.56 -19.63 -3.03
C GLN A 104 5.83 -18.39 -3.55
N ARG A 105 4.89 -18.62 -4.45
CA ARG A 105 3.99 -17.59 -4.97
C ARG A 105 2.74 -17.54 -4.09
N LEU A 106 2.57 -16.41 -3.41
CA LEU A 106 1.43 -16.12 -2.56
C LEU A 106 0.55 -15.08 -3.25
N GLU A 107 -0.52 -15.54 -3.85
CA GLU A 107 -1.55 -14.63 -4.37
C GLU A 107 -2.28 -13.96 -3.20
N SER A 108 -2.52 -12.68 -3.32
CA SER A 108 -3.22 -11.88 -2.30
C SER A 108 -4.32 -11.06 -2.94
N SER A 109 -5.51 -11.24 -2.40
CA SER A 109 -6.69 -10.48 -2.78
C SER A 109 -7.28 -9.87 -1.53
N PHE A 110 -7.05 -8.58 -1.33
CA PHE A 110 -7.50 -7.89 -0.13
C PHE A 110 -8.81 -7.16 -0.36
N LEU A 111 -9.72 -7.30 0.60
CA LEU A 111 -10.76 -6.32 0.85
C LEU A 111 -10.20 -5.28 1.81
N GLU A 112 -10.26 -3.99 1.43
CA GLU A 112 -9.61 -2.89 2.11
C GLU A 112 -10.59 -1.86 2.64
N PHE A 113 -10.30 -1.32 3.83
CA PHE A 113 -11.07 -0.26 4.47
C PHE A 113 -10.15 0.82 5.05
N PRO A 114 -9.43 1.58 4.20
CA PRO A 114 -8.55 2.63 4.67
C PRO A 114 -9.33 3.85 5.16
N LEU A 115 -8.96 4.33 6.34
CA LEU A 115 -9.42 5.59 6.93
C LEU A 115 -8.21 6.50 7.12
N LEU A 116 -8.14 7.55 6.32
CA LEU A 116 -6.98 8.43 6.21
C LEU A 116 -7.34 9.86 6.57
N LEU A 117 -6.45 10.52 7.26
CA LEU A 117 -6.45 11.95 7.46
C LEU A 117 -5.55 12.58 6.38
N LYS A 118 -6.11 13.50 5.59
CA LYS A 118 -5.40 14.23 4.54
C LYS A 118 -5.20 15.68 4.98
N TYR A 119 -3.94 16.10 5.06
CA TYR A 119 -3.57 17.49 5.30
C TYR A 119 -3.12 18.15 4.00
N LYS A 120 -3.80 19.23 3.64
CA LYS A 120 -3.63 19.94 2.36
C LYS A 120 -2.87 21.24 2.55
N GLY A 121 -1.92 21.51 1.66
CA GLY A 121 -1.30 22.82 1.54
C GLY A 121 -2.22 23.86 0.90
N ASP A 122 -1.71 25.05 0.68
CA ASP A 122 -2.42 26.07 -0.07
C ASP A 122 -2.47 25.71 -1.57
N ARG A 123 -3.56 26.10 -2.20
CA ARG A 123 -3.76 25.85 -3.61
C ARG A 123 -3.00 26.90 -4.44
N LEU A 124 -2.02 26.44 -5.20
CA LEU A 124 -1.25 27.23 -6.14
C LEU A 124 -1.86 27.06 -7.54
N ASN A 125 -2.59 28.05 -8.01
CA ASN A 125 -3.38 27.99 -9.24
C ASN A 125 -4.35 26.78 -9.24
N ASN A 126 -4.03 25.74 -9.99
CA ASN A 126 -4.82 24.52 -10.14
C ASN A 126 -4.13 23.27 -9.58
N VAL A 127 -3.12 23.43 -8.73
CA VAL A 127 -2.41 22.35 -8.06
C VAL A 127 -2.40 22.59 -6.56
N ARG A 128 -2.57 21.51 -5.78
CA ARG A 128 -2.52 21.54 -4.32
C ARG A 128 -1.74 20.34 -3.79
N PRO A 129 -0.61 20.54 -3.12
CA PRO A 129 0.10 19.45 -2.46
C PRO A 129 -0.63 19.01 -1.20
N TYR A 130 -0.45 17.74 -0.83
CA TYR A 130 -0.98 17.20 0.41
C TYR A 130 -0.16 16.02 0.92
N ILE A 131 -0.35 15.72 2.19
CA ILE A 131 0.13 14.50 2.83
C ILE A 131 -1.06 13.74 3.40
N VAL A 132 -0.93 12.42 3.51
CA VAL A 132 -1.94 11.55 4.10
C VAL A 132 -1.31 10.64 5.13
N GLY A 133 -2.09 10.30 6.15
CA GLY A 133 -1.72 9.30 7.14
C GLY A 133 -2.96 8.69 7.78
N GLY A 134 -2.90 7.42 8.14
CA GLY A 134 -4.02 6.76 8.79
C GLY A 134 -3.86 5.26 8.91
N LEU A 135 -4.99 4.58 9.07
CA LEU A 135 -5.06 3.14 9.27
C LEU A 135 -5.85 2.49 8.14
N ASN A 136 -5.47 1.28 7.78
CA ASN A 136 -6.18 0.47 6.82
C ASN A 136 -6.38 -0.94 7.39
N PHE A 137 -7.63 -1.34 7.54
CA PHE A 137 -7.96 -2.71 7.85
C PHE A 137 -8.07 -3.48 6.53
N ARG A 138 -7.34 -4.59 6.42
CA ARG A 138 -7.34 -5.48 5.26
C ARG A 138 -7.72 -6.89 5.65
N TYR A 139 -8.52 -7.50 4.79
CA TYR A 139 -8.90 -8.89 4.90
C TYR A 139 -8.48 -9.65 3.64
N ASP A 140 -7.57 -10.61 3.78
CA ASP A 140 -7.07 -11.41 2.66
C ASP A 140 -8.07 -12.51 2.31
N LEU A 141 -8.68 -12.40 1.13
CA LEU A 141 -9.64 -13.37 0.60
C LEU A 141 -8.95 -14.60 0.03
N ALA A 142 -7.70 -14.44 -0.46
CA ALA A 142 -6.93 -15.51 -1.09
C ALA A 142 -6.15 -16.37 -0.09
N ALA A 143 -6.01 -15.92 1.18
CA ALA A 143 -5.33 -16.70 2.20
C ALA A 143 -6.04 -18.03 2.45
N LYS A 144 -5.39 -19.13 2.05
CA LYS A 144 -5.92 -20.49 2.18
C LYS A 144 -5.94 -20.93 3.65
N LYS A 145 -7.00 -21.65 4.04
CA LYS A 145 -7.12 -22.25 5.37
C LYS A 145 -6.40 -23.60 5.47
N GLU A 146 -6.30 -24.33 4.35
CA GLU A 146 -5.78 -25.69 4.30
C GLU A 146 -4.60 -25.76 3.36
N PHE A 147 -3.66 -26.66 3.65
CA PHE A 147 -2.58 -26.98 2.74
C PHE A 147 -3.14 -27.75 1.54
N ASP A 148 -2.67 -27.40 0.35
CA ASP A 148 -3.03 -28.07 -0.88
C ASP A 148 -1.87 -29.01 -1.21
N ASP A 149 -2.07 -30.31 -1.17
CA ASP A 149 -1.02 -31.32 -1.43
C ASP A 149 -0.49 -31.27 -2.86
N GLU A 150 -1.27 -30.67 -3.79
CA GLU A 150 -0.84 -30.50 -5.19
C GLU A 150 0.05 -29.26 -5.41
N LYS A 151 0.00 -28.29 -4.50
CA LYS A 151 0.84 -27.08 -4.54
C LYS A 151 1.48 -26.89 -3.17
N PRO A 152 2.76 -27.23 -3.00
CA PRO A 152 3.42 -27.10 -1.72
C PRO A 152 3.52 -25.63 -1.30
N VAL A 153 2.56 -25.20 -0.47
CA VAL A 153 2.60 -23.89 0.20
C VAL A 153 3.09 -24.12 1.63
N TYR A 154 4.36 -23.82 1.89
CA TYR A 154 5.00 -24.07 3.18
C TYR A 154 4.67 -23.02 4.25
N ILE A 155 4.14 -21.85 3.86
CA ILE A 155 3.84 -20.73 4.74
C ILE A 155 2.37 -20.36 4.64
N ARG A 156 1.71 -20.24 5.79
CA ARG A 156 0.33 -19.78 5.90
C ARG A 156 0.27 -18.40 6.51
N LEU A 157 -0.65 -17.58 6.00
CA LEU A 157 -0.84 -16.19 6.43
C LEU A 157 -2.20 -16.01 7.11
N LYS A 158 -2.22 -15.17 8.14
CA LYS A 158 -3.46 -14.70 8.78
C LYS A 158 -4.24 -13.84 7.82
N ARG A 159 -5.57 -14.02 7.78
CA ARG A 159 -6.48 -13.25 6.90
C ARG A 159 -6.62 -11.79 7.29
N PRO A 160 -6.97 -11.45 8.57
CA PRO A 160 -7.13 -10.06 8.96
C PRO A 160 -5.79 -9.45 9.37
N ASP A 161 -5.48 -8.30 8.82
CA ASP A 161 -4.32 -7.51 9.22
C ASP A 161 -4.67 -6.02 9.29
N LEU A 162 -3.94 -5.29 10.13
CA LEU A 162 -4.06 -3.85 10.30
C LEU A 162 -2.78 -3.20 9.82
N TYR A 163 -2.92 -2.18 8.96
CA TYR A 163 -1.82 -1.43 8.40
C TYR A 163 -1.87 0.02 8.86
N TYR A 164 -0.72 0.63 9.03
CA TYR A 164 -0.62 2.08 8.99
C TYR A 164 -0.20 2.53 7.60
N GLU A 165 -0.81 3.60 7.12
CA GLU A 165 -0.54 4.16 5.80
C GLU A 165 -0.04 5.58 5.92
N THR A 166 0.99 5.90 5.15
CA THR A 166 1.53 7.26 5.02
C THR A 166 1.83 7.54 3.56
N GLY A 167 1.61 8.77 3.14
CA GLY A 167 1.84 9.14 1.75
C GLY A 167 1.81 10.63 1.51
N ALA A 168 2.12 10.99 0.28
CA ALA A 168 2.05 12.35 -0.21
C ALA A 168 1.51 12.37 -1.63
N GLY A 169 0.89 13.47 -2.02
CA GLY A 169 0.31 13.59 -3.34
C GLY A 169 0.06 15.02 -3.78
N LEU A 170 -0.42 15.12 -4.99
CA LEU A 170 -0.79 16.37 -5.64
C LEU A 170 -2.22 16.29 -6.17
N ASP A 171 -3.05 17.24 -5.80
CA ASP A 171 -4.38 17.44 -6.37
C ASP A 171 -4.27 18.38 -7.58
N PHE A 172 -4.71 17.93 -8.73
CA PHE A 172 -4.82 18.71 -9.97
C PHE A 172 -6.29 19.02 -10.24
N TYR A 173 -6.64 20.30 -10.20
CA TYR A 173 -7.99 20.77 -10.49
C TYR A 173 -8.13 20.99 -11.99
N LEU A 174 -8.60 19.95 -12.69
CA LEU A 174 -8.89 20.01 -14.12
C LEU A 174 -10.24 20.68 -14.38
N LYS A 175 -10.53 20.95 -15.64
CA LYS A 175 -11.78 21.63 -16.02
C LYS A 175 -13.04 20.83 -15.62
N TYR A 176 -13.00 19.50 -15.73
CA TYR A 176 -14.17 18.63 -15.54
C TYR A 176 -14.12 17.81 -14.24
N PHE A 177 -12.95 17.46 -13.73
CA PHE A 177 -12.76 16.64 -12.54
C PHE A 177 -11.49 17.05 -11.80
N LYS A 178 -11.36 16.60 -10.57
CA LYS A 178 -10.12 16.70 -9.80
C LYS A 178 -9.39 15.36 -9.92
N LEU A 179 -8.14 15.41 -10.36
CA LEU A 179 -7.23 14.29 -10.39
C LEU A 179 -6.26 14.43 -9.20
N SER A 180 -6.19 13.42 -8.35
CA SER A 180 -5.13 13.35 -7.35
C SER A 180 -4.16 12.24 -7.71
N VAL A 181 -2.87 12.55 -7.71
CA VAL A 181 -1.78 11.56 -7.86
C VAL A 181 -1.12 11.41 -6.50
N GLU A 182 -1.11 10.19 -5.97
CA GLU A 182 -0.67 9.88 -4.60
C GLU A 182 0.33 8.73 -4.59
N LEU A 183 1.47 8.94 -3.93
CA LEU A 183 2.41 7.88 -3.57
C LEU A 183 2.21 7.55 -2.11
N LYS A 184 1.91 6.29 -1.81
CA LYS A 184 1.57 5.82 -0.48
C LYS A 184 2.34 4.56 -0.13
N MET A 185 2.80 4.47 1.11
CA MET A 185 3.37 3.28 1.72
C MET A 185 2.42 2.76 2.79
N SER A 186 2.15 1.47 2.75
CA SER A 186 1.27 0.76 3.66
C SER A 186 2.06 -0.37 4.34
N ASN A 187 2.18 -0.33 5.66
CA ASN A 187 2.95 -1.30 6.44
C ASN A 187 2.05 -2.02 7.43
N GLY A 188 2.09 -3.34 7.43
CA GLY A 188 1.42 -4.21 8.38
C GLY A 188 1.97 -4.01 9.80
N ILE A 189 1.07 -3.89 10.76
CA ILE A 189 1.43 -3.73 12.18
C ILE A 189 1.68 -5.09 12.81
N ARG A 190 0.87 -6.08 12.46
CA ARG A 190 0.86 -7.40 13.06
C ARG A 190 1.83 -8.35 12.36
N ASP A 191 2.24 -9.38 13.08
CA ASP A 191 2.86 -10.56 12.51
C ASP A 191 1.77 -11.42 11.87
N ILE A 192 1.89 -11.60 10.55
CA ILE A 192 0.92 -12.34 9.75
C ILE A 192 1.27 -13.82 9.59
N LEU A 193 2.44 -14.26 10.08
CA LEU A 193 2.85 -15.65 10.04
C LEU A 193 1.97 -16.51 10.97
N ILE A 194 1.56 -17.69 10.49
CA ILE A 194 0.90 -18.71 11.30
C ILE A 194 1.95 -19.70 11.75
N ASP A 195 1.89 -20.08 13.04
CA ASP A 195 2.90 -20.96 13.67
C ASP A 195 2.85 -22.43 13.19
N GLU A 196 1.75 -22.83 12.55
CA GLU A 196 1.61 -24.18 12.00
C GLU A 196 2.32 -24.25 10.63
N GLY A 197 3.42 -24.99 10.55
CA GLY A 197 4.09 -25.35 9.30
C GLY A 197 3.43 -26.55 8.61
N ALA A 198 3.66 -26.72 7.31
CA ALA A 198 3.26 -27.93 6.57
C ALA A 198 4.00 -29.16 7.14
N SER A 199 3.32 -30.28 7.25
CA SER A 199 3.92 -31.57 7.69
C SER A 199 5.14 -31.91 6.82
N GLY A 200 6.31 -32.04 7.42
CA GLY A 200 7.56 -32.35 6.71
C GLY A 200 8.38 -31.16 6.22
N HIS A 201 7.89 -29.91 6.33
CA HIS A 201 8.56 -28.69 5.84
C HIS A 201 8.62 -27.58 6.91
N GLN A 202 8.73 -27.94 8.17
CA GLN A 202 8.78 -26.99 9.29
C GLN A 202 10.02 -26.10 9.26
N GLU A 203 11.09 -26.51 8.60
CA GLU A 203 12.33 -25.74 8.46
C GLU A 203 12.12 -24.38 7.76
N PHE A 204 11.24 -24.31 6.75
CA PHE A 204 10.91 -23.07 6.05
C PHE A 204 10.19 -22.06 6.96
N ARG A 205 9.32 -22.54 7.82
CA ARG A 205 8.63 -21.70 8.80
C ARG A 205 9.58 -21.24 9.90
N ASN A 206 10.42 -22.15 10.40
CA ASN A 206 11.33 -21.87 11.52
C ASN A 206 12.46 -20.91 11.12
N ALA A 207 12.79 -20.81 9.82
CA ALA A 207 13.73 -19.84 9.29
C ALA A 207 13.24 -18.38 9.42
N ILE A 208 11.94 -18.17 9.68
CA ILE A 208 11.32 -16.84 9.79
C ILE A 208 10.84 -16.61 11.23
N GLU A 209 11.40 -15.60 11.91
CA GLU A 209 10.94 -15.18 13.23
C GLU A 209 9.66 -14.36 13.14
N LYS A 210 9.63 -13.34 12.25
CA LYS A 210 8.48 -12.45 12.04
C LYS A 210 8.32 -12.10 10.58
N MET A 211 7.07 -12.01 10.14
CA MET A 211 6.71 -11.60 8.80
C MET A 211 5.64 -10.51 8.84
N LYS A 212 5.97 -9.33 8.32
CA LYS A 212 5.03 -8.20 8.18
C LYS A 212 4.84 -7.86 6.72
N SER A 213 3.65 -7.41 6.35
CA SER A 213 3.36 -6.99 4.99
C SER A 213 3.82 -5.55 4.76
N GLN A 214 4.37 -5.27 3.59
CA GLN A 214 4.73 -3.93 3.14
C GLN A 214 4.24 -3.75 1.70
N ILE A 215 3.53 -2.64 1.44
CA ILE A 215 2.93 -2.40 0.13
C ILE A 215 3.21 -0.95 -0.26
N TRP A 216 3.74 -0.76 -1.46
CA TRP A 216 3.86 0.53 -2.10
C TRP A 216 2.74 0.71 -3.11
N ILE A 217 2.13 1.89 -3.14
CA ILE A 217 0.96 2.17 -3.96
C ILE A 217 1.15 3.52 -4.63
N ILE A 218 0.97 3.54 -5.96
CA ILE A 218 0.78 4.78 -6.72
C ILE A 218 -0.69 4.81 -7.10
N ALA A 219 -1.44 5.77 -6.57
CA ALA A 219 -2.88 5.87 -6.75
C ALA A 219 -3.28 7.14 -7.53
N PHE A 220 -4.29 7.00 -8.34
CA PHE A 220 -4.95 8.06 -9.11
C PHE A 220 -6.40 8.15 -8.64
N HIS A 221 -6.75 9.26 -7.99
CA HIS A 221 -8.10 9.49 -7.52
C HIS A 221 -8.82 10.47 -8.45
N PHE A 222 -10.01 10.12 -8.86
CA PHE A 222 -10.87 10.88 -9.74
C PHE A 222 -12.11 11.34 -8.95
N GLU A 223 -12.22 12.64 -8.70
CA GLU A 223 -13.28 13.27 -7.89
C GLU A 223 -13.97 14.43 -8.63
#